data_f55d2b9fe1cac71cb54e0665bb8c3ede
#
_entry.id   f55d2b9fe1cac71cb54e0665bb8c3ede
#
_cell.length_a   1.000
_cell.length_b   1.000
_cell.length_c   1.000
_cell.angle_alpha   90.00
_cell.angle_beta   90.00
_cell.angle_gamma   90.00
#
_symmetry.space_group_name_H-M   'P 1'
#
loop_
_entity.id
_entity.type
_entity.pdbx_description
1 polymer ?
#
loop_
_entity_poly.entity_id
_entity_poly.type
_entity_poly.pdbx_seq_one_letter_code
_entity_poly.pdbx_strand_id
1 'polypeptide(L)'
;MKRTLVVGLLGVLVLVSGGLAATLSGSWDTDVTIDPQQTNFNDAIGIVSVLTVAYTVGDWTFTSVTDLDDSGWTDQDFSAAGVLGAFSLASALDFDPVPPALGSWNTTVDISIAGVELGLDFTLEDSDVALLLTGSGVAGDVDLGIELTFGGDDNDICDLDWADMEITLGFPFCCTLLEAAISFDCDGFENIVFTAEGIAIPSIPYLVVDATLEFTLQTKSLVLSPSFDFGLEACIDLYIDLSSTGGVGPGSPLSLDSITIEGIGLSCDIGAVTFTALSFWGDGTKPGLLAGTPYWEVYAISSNEESCCGPFGFDLGVYFLDAGDMLFDVSLIDADVTLQVAPQFTFNMGLEINVEMGALTEWLIGFLVEW
;
A
#
# COMPACT_ATOMS: atom_id res chain seq x y z
N MET A 1 1.56 -7.12 38.93
CA MET A 1 0.46 -6.26 38.50
C MET A 1 0.08 -6.41 37.00
N LYS A 2 0.98 -6.82 36.10
CA LYS A 2 0.71 -6.89 34.64
C LYS A 2 -0.29 -7.98 34.19
N ARG A 3 -0.42 -9.12 34.90
CA ARG A 3 -1.38 -10.20 34.56
C ARG A 3 -2.84 -9.87 34.91
N THR A 4 -3.09 -8.90 35.77
CA THR A 4 -4.42 -8.56 36.25
C THR A 4 -5.15 -7.59 35.30
N LEU A 5 -4.42 -6.83 34.47
CA LEU A 5 -4.99 -5.85 33.55
C LEU A 5 -5.60 -6.52 32.31
N VAL A 6 -4.90 -7.50 31.73
CA VAL A 6 -5.36 -8.26 30.54
C VAL A 6 -6.57 -9.12 30.87
N VAL A 7 -6.57 -9.78 32.04
CA VAL A 7 -7.72 -10.55 32.53
C VAL A 7 -8.91 -9.63 32.89
N GLY A 8 -8.63 -8.40 33.33
CA GLY A 8 -9.64 -7.38 33.62
C GLY A 8 -10.36 -6.88 32.37
N LEU A 9 -9.63 -6.62 31.29
CA LEU A 9 -10.19 -6.16 30.01
C LEU A 9 -11.02 -7.23 29.33
N LEU A 10 -10.54 -8.47 29.28
CA LEU A 10 -11.30 -9.64 28.82
C LEU A 10 -12.55 -9.90 29.69
N GLY A 11 -12.45 -9.71 30.99
CA GLY A 11 -13.58 -9.87 31.91
C GLY A 11 -14.67 -8.83 31.74
N VAL A 12 -14.35 -7.59 31.40
CA VAL A 12 -15.33 -6.52 31.13
C VAL A 12 -16.04 -6.76 29.80
N LEU A 13 -15.32 -7.21 28.79
CA LEU A 13 -15.89 -7.55 27.46
C LEU A 13 -16.93 -8.69 27.56
N VAL A 14 -16.70 -9.71 28.38
CA VAL A 14 -17.62 -10.83 28.56
C VAL A 14 -18.89 -10.46 29.36
N LEU A 15 -18.83 -9.45 30.25
CA LEU A 15 -19.95 -9.05 31.10
C LEU A 15 -20.98 -8.14 30.42
N VAL A 16 -20.62 -7.49 29.29
CA VAL A 16 -21.53 -6.60 28.53
C VAL A 16 -22.38 -7.38 27.51
N SER A 17 -22.07 -8.64 27.22
CA SER A 17 -22.72 -9.46 26.18
C SER A 17 -24.11 -10.00 26.50
N GLY A 18 -24.77 -9.48 27.53
CA GLY A 18 -26.08 -10.02 28.03
C GLY A 18 -27.29 -9.80 27.13
N GLY A 19 -27.18 -9.59 25.83
CA GLY A 19 -28.37 -9.43 24.99
C GLY A 19 -28.15 -9.20 23.49
N LEU A 20 -26.93 -8.95 23.06
CA LEU A 20 -26.58 -8.78 21.63
C LEU A 20 -25.85 -10.04 21.15
N ALA A 21 -26.12 -10.45 19.91
CA ALA A 21 -25.35 -11.52 19.29
C ALA A 21 -23.90 -11.03 19.15
N ALA A 22 -23.00 -11.65 19.88
CA ALA A 22 -21.59 -11.35 19.85
C ALA A 22 -20.83 -12.51 19.23
N THR A 23 -19.85 -12.21 18.41
CA THR A 23 -18.95 -13.21 17.81
C THR A 23 -17.50 -12.94 18.23
N LEU A 24 -16.78 -14.00 18.51
CA LEU A 24 -15.35 -13.98 18.72
C LEU A 24 -14.69 -14.72 17.57
N SER A 25 -13.71 -14.07 16.95
CA SER A 25 -12.89 -14.65 15.88
C SER A 25 -11.44 -14.25 16.07
N GLY A 26 -10.53 -14.87 15.35
CA GLY A 26 -9.15 -14.50 15.41
C GLY A 26 -8.27 -15.34 14.50
N SER A 27 -7.00 -15.00 14.49
CA SER A 27 -5.96 -15.73 13.78
C SER A 27 -4.68 -15.77 14.61
N TRP A 28 -3.89 -16.78 14.39
CA TRP A 28 -2.54 -16.87 14.89
C TRP A 28 -1.63 -17.23 13.72
N ASP A 29 -0.75 -16.31 13.41
CA ASP A 29 0.26 -16.43 12.37
C ASP A 29 1.63 -16.58 13.03
N THR A 30 2.47 -17.45 12.50
CA THR A 30 3.83 -17.64 13.03
C THR A 30 4.77 -18.02 11.90
N ASP A 31 5.83 -17.25 11.79
CA ASP A 31 6.94 -17.45 10.87
C ASP A 31 8.21 -17.80 11.62
N VAL A 32 8.92 -18.75 11.09
CA VAL A 32 10.26 -19.17 11.57
C VAL A 32 11.25 -18.94 10.43
N THR A 33 12.11 -17.96 10.62
CA THR A 33 13.20 -17.65 9.68
C THR A 33 14.45 -18.38 10.08
N ILE A 34 15.13 -19.01 9.11
CA ILE A 34 16.40 -19.68 9.31
C ILE A 34 17.45 -19.03 8.42
N ASP A 35 18.48 -18.42 9.06
CA ASP A 35 19.68 -17.93 8.37
C ASP A 35 20.79 -18.99 8.42
N PRO A 36 21.02 -19.69 7.30
CA PRO A 36 22.04 -20.77 7.27
C PRO A 36 23.47 -20.25 7.26
N GLN A 37 23.71 -18.96 7.19
CA GLN A 37 25.05 -18.36 7.23
C GLN A 37 25.55 -18.13 8.67
N GLN A 38 24.64 -18.14 9.64
CA GLN A 38 25.02 -17.99 11.06
C GLN A 38 25.70 -19.22 11.59
N THR A 39 26.74 -19.00 12.39
CA THR A 39 27.48 -20.08 13.05
C THR A 39 26.91 -20.48 14.40
N ASN A 40 26.09 -19.64 15.00
CA ASN A 40 25.39 -19.88 16.26
C ASN A 40 23.90 -20.16 15.97
N PHE A 41 23.42 -21.27 16.51
CA PHE A 41 22.04 -21.72 16.30
C PHE A 41 20.99 -20.69 16.79
N ASN A 42 21.24 -19.99 17.89
CA ASN A 42 20.31 -19.01 18.41
C ASN A 42 20.22 -17.74 17.53
N ASP A 43 21.30 -17.39 16.83
CA ASP A 43 21.34 -16.25 15.92
C ASP A 43 20.84 -16.64 14.51
N ALA A 44 20.76 -17.95 14.25
CA ALA A 44 20.32 -18.53 12.98
C ALA A 44 18.79 -18.66 12.88
N ILE A 45 18.06 -18.56 13.99
CA ILE A 45 16.61 -18.75 14.02
C ILE A 45 15.97 -17.49 14.55
N GLY A 46 15.12 -16.85 13.72
CA GLY A 46 14.17 -15.83 14.10
C GLY A 46 12.76 -16.42 14.19
N ILE A 47 11.98 -15.98 15.14
CA ILE A 47 10.56 -16.35 15.27
C ILE A 47 9.76 -15.06 15.39
N VAL A 48 8.79 -14.91 14.49
CA VAL A 48 7.80 -13.82 14.55
C VAL A 48 6.41 -14.44 14.63
N SER A 49 5.58 -13.95 15.53
CA SER A 49 4.22 -14.42 15.71
C SER A 49 3.27 -13.27 15.87
N VAL A 50 2.16 -13.30 15.14
CA VAL A 50 1.07 -12.32 15.23
C VAL A 50 -0.20 -13.02 15.72
N LEU A 51 -0.73 -12.56 16.83
CA LEU A 51 -2.00 -13.03 17.38
C LEU A 51 -3.06 -11.94 17.21
N THR A 52 -4.06 -12.19 16.38
CA THR A 52 -5.21 -11.31 16.20
C THR A 52 -6.43 -11.89 16.91
N VAL A 53 -7.12 -11.08 17.69
CA VAL A 53 -8.40 -11.44 18.32
C VAL A 53 -9.41 -10.33 18.02
N ALA A 54 -10.54 -10.70 17.42
CA ALA A 54 -11.63 -9.79 17.12
C ALA A 54 -12.89 -10.17 17.88
N TYR A 55 -13.57 -9.17 18.45
CA TYR A 55 -14.84 -9.29 19.15
C TYR A 55 -15.86 -8.34 18.53
N THR A 56 -16.91 -8.89 17.95
CA THR A 56 -17.98 -8.11 17.32
C THR A 56 -19.25 -8.18 18.16
N VAL A 57 -19.86 -7.02 18.41
CA VAL A 57 -21.12 -6.89 19.14
C VAL A 57 -21.98 -5.80 18.50
N GLY A 58 -23.13 -6.19 17.94
CA GLY A 58 -23.96 -5.28 17.12
C GLY A 58 -23.17 -4.77 15.92
N ASP A 59 -23.14 -3.45 15.77
CA ASP A 59 -22.44 -2.77 14.67
C ASP A 59 -21.00 -2.39 15.05
N TRP A 60 -20.46 -2.90 16.15
CA TRP A 60 -19.11 -2.60 16.63
C TRP A 60 -18.22 -3.84 16.60
N THR A 61 -17.00 -3.63 16.12
CA THR A 61 -15.91 -4.61 16.17
C THR A 61 -14.73 -4.04 16.95
N PHE A 62 -14.23 -4.81 17.88
CA PHE A 62 -13.02 -4.50 18.67
C PHE A 62 -11.96 -5.54 18.29
N THR A 63 -10.78 -5.08 17.93
CA THR A 63 -9.67 -5.97 17.54
C THR A 63 -8.46 -5.70 18.42
N SER A 64 -7.74 -6.76 18.74
CA SER A 64 -6.43 -6.70 19.40
C SER A 64 -5.45 -7.50 18.56
N VAL A 65 -4.34 -6.90 18.18
CA VAL A 65 -3.22 -7.54 17.49
C VAL A 65 -2.03 -7.50 18.43
N THR A 66 -1.37 -8.63 18.62
CA THR A 66 -0.21 -8.76 19.50
C THR A 66 0.93 -9.34 18.70
N ASP A 67 2.02 -8.62 18.61
CA ASP A 67 3.24 -9.06 17.93
C ASP A 67 4.25 -9.58 18.94
N LEU A 68 4.80 -10.73 18.61
CA LEU A 68 5.76 -11.45 19.41
C LEU A 68 6.94 -11.85 18.53
N ASP A 69 8.15 -11.65 19.01
CA ASP A 69 9.35 -12.17 18.39
C ASP A 69 10.20 -12.97 19.39
N ASP A 70 11.42 -13.31 19.04
CA ASP A 70 12.38 -14.03 19.91
C ASP A 70 12.80 -13.22 21.14
N SER A 71 12.65 -11.89 21.13
CA SER A 71 12.86 -11.00 22.29
C SER A 71 11.64 -10.94 23.21
N GLY A 72 10.48 -11.38 22.74
CA GLY A 72 9.22 -11.43 23.47
C GLY A 72 8.11 -10.59 22.82
N TRP A 73 7.34 -9.89 23.63
CA TRP A 73 6.23 -9.04 23.20
C TRP A 73 6.78 -7.71 22.68
N THR A 74 6.63 -7.45 21.37
CA THR A 74 7.23 -6.32 20.68
C THR A 74 6.24 -5.20 20.38
N ASP A 75 4.99 -5.57 20.10
CA ASP A 75 3.98 -4.59 19.76
C ASP A 75 2.58 -5.01 20.17
N GLN A 76 1.66 -4.05 20.33
CA GLN A 76 0.28 -4.26 20.71
C GLN A 76 -0.65 -3.21 20.12
N ASP A 77 -1.45 -3.62 19.14
CA ASP A 77 -2.50 -2.80 18.59
C ASP A 77 -3.86 -3.09 19.23
N PHE A 78 -4.62 -2.03 19.43
CA PHE A 78 -6.04 -2.09 19.76
C PHE A 78 -6.81 -1.25 18.76
N SER A 79 -7.88 -1.80 18.21
CA SER A 79 -8.79 -1.03 17.38
C SER A 79 -10.24 -1.25 17.74
N ALA A 80 -11.05 -0.24 17.46
CA ALA A 80 -12.49 -0.27 17.59
C ALA A 80 -13.10 0.40 16.37
N ALA A 81 -14.03 -0.28 15.70
CA ALA A 81 -14.73 0.28 14.55
C ALA A 81 -16.23 -0.03 14.68
N GLY A 82 -17.07 0.92 14.27
CA GLY A 82 -18.51 0.73 14.34
C GLY A 82 -19.29 1.89 13.77
N VAL A 83 -20.62 1.75 13.80
CA VAL A 83 -21.56 2.74 13.28
C VAL A 83 -22.42 3.30 14.40
N LEU A 84 -22.51 4.63 14.48
CA LEU A 84 -23.38 5.35 15.39
C LEU A 84 -24.33 6.27 14.60
N GLY A 85 -25.49 5.76 14.25
CA GLY A 85 -26.47 6.48 13.43
C GLY A 85 -25.96 6.68 12.00
N ALA A 86 -25.67 7.91 11.60
CA ALA A 86 -25.11 8.23 10.29
C ALA A 86 -23.57 8.30 10.29
N PHE A 87 -22.94 8.13 11.44
CA PHE A 87 -21.48 8.22 11.57
C PHE A 87 -20.86 6.84 11.56
N SER A 88 -19.82 6.67 10.76
CA SER A 88 -18.85 5.59 10.88
C SER A 88 -17.69 6.08 11.73
N LEU A 89 -17.30 5.29 12.70
CA LEU A 89 -16.25 5.62 13.66
C LEU A 89 -15.22 4.49 13.66
N ALA A 90 -13.96 4.83 13.55
CA ALA A 90 -12.88 3.88 13.78
C ALA A 90 -11.79 4.56 14.62
N SER A 91 -11.19 3.79 15.52
CA SER A 91 -10.06 4.26 16.33
C SER A 91 -9.07 3.13 16.48
N ALA A 92 -7.81 3.40 16.27
CA ALA A 92 -6.69 2.50 16.45
C ALA A 92 -5.67 3.11 17.39
N LEU A 93 -5.10 2.29 18.24
CA LEU A 93 -4.08 2.65 19.21
C LEU A 93 -2.99 1.61 19.15
N ASP A 94 -1.80 2.06 18.83
CA ASP A 94 -0.57 1.31 18.83
C ASP A 94 0.18 1.53 20.15
N PHE A 95 0.65 0.51 20.76
CA PHE A 95 1.31 0.53 22.05
C PHE A 95 2.56 -0.35 22.08
N ASP A 96 3.70 0.29 22.21
CA ASP A 96 4.98 -0.37 22.46
C ASP A 96 5.02 -0.95 23.88
N PRO A 97 5.14 -2.26 24.09
CA PRO A 97 5.16 -2.84 25.42
C PRO A 97 6.51 -2.73 26.12
N VAL A 98 7.62 -2.52 25.38
CA VAL A 98 8.99 -2.52 25.93
C VAL A 98 9.92 -1.55 25.19
N PRO A 99 10.23 -0.36 25.81
CA PRO A 99 9.63 0.20 27.03
C PRO A 99 8.17 0.60 26.78
N PRO A 100 7.32 0.57 27.81
CA PRO A 100 5.91 0.93 27.60
C PRO A 100 5.78 2.38 27.11
N ALA A 101 5.30 2.53 25.88
CA ALA A 101 5.06 3.82 25.26
C ALA A 101 3.78 3.76 24.40
N LEU A 102 3.18 4.89 24.11
CA LEU A 102 2.18 5.05 23.07
C LEU A 102 2.97 5.26 21.77
N GLY A 103 2.84 4.37 20.81
CA GLY A 103 3.39 4.52 19.48
C GLY A 103 2.55 5.50 18.67
N SER A 104 1.29 5.13 18.42
CA SER A 104 0.37 6.00 17.70
C SER A 104 -1.06 5.90 18.19
N TRP A 105 -1.84 6.92 17.89
CA TRP A 105 -3.29 6.92 18.04
C TRP A 105 -3.93 7.58 16.83
N ASN A 106 -4.74 6.80 16.11
CA ASN A 106 -5.51 7.28 14.97
C ASN A 106 -7.01 7.16 15.27
N THR A 107 -7.79 8.15 14.86
CA THR A 107 -9.26 8.12 14.98
C THR A 107 -9.89 8.74 13.75
N THR A 108 -10.73 7.97 13.06
CA THR A 108 -11.49 8.42 11.90
C THR A 108 -12.98 8.55 12.22
N VAL A 109 -13.59 9.57 11.68
CA VAL A 109 -15.03 9.82 11.77
C VAL A 109 -15.55 10.17 10.39
N ASP A 110 -16.42 9.34 9.84
CA ASP A 110 -17.02 9.57 8.53
C ASP A 110 -18.53 9.75 8.66
N ILE A 111 -19.08 10.61 7.81
CA ILE A 111 -20.51 10.81 7.69
C ILE A 111 -20.91 10.97 6.22
N SER A 112 -21.95 10.28 5.80
CA SER A 112 -22.55 10.45 4.48
C SER A 112 -23.91 11.14 4.60
N ILE A 113 -24.06 12.31 3.97
CA ILE A 113 -25.29 13.10 4.00
C ILE A 113 -25.66 13.50 2.59
N ALA A 114 -26.75 12.97 2.08
CA ALA A 114 -27.32 13.33 0.77
C ALA A 114 -26.34 13.22 -0.42
N GLY A 115 -25.43 12.25 -0.37
CA GLY A 115 -24.43 12.01 -1.41
C GLY A 115 -23.17 12.85 -1.26
N VAL A 116 -23.02 13.56 -0.15
CA VAL A 116 -21.76 14.18 0.27
C VAL A 116 -21.17 13.35 1.40
N GLU A 117 -19.93 12.97 1.26
CA GLU A 117 -19.16 12.28 2.27
C GLU A 117 -18.20 13.27 2.92
N LEU A 118 -18.18 13.28 4.23
CA LEU A 118 -17.28 14.10 5.03
C LEU A 118 -16.51 13.18 5.96
N GLY A 119 -15.20 13.32 5.99
CA GLY A 119 -14.29 12.57 6.83
C GLY A 119 -13.48 13.49 7.73
N LEU A 120 -13.14 12.97 8.87
CA LEU A 120 -12.16 13.54 9.80
C LEU A 120 -11.24 12.41 10.21
N ASP A 121 -9.95 12.60 10.03
CA ASP A 121 -8.91 11.71 10.51
C ASP A 121 -8.01 12.49 11.46
N PHE A 122 -7.87 11.98 12.67
CA PHE A 122 -6.98 12.52 13.70
C PHE A 122 -5.89 11.51 13.98
N THR A 123 -4.64 11.91 13.84
CA THR A 123 -3.47 11.07 14.12
C THR A 123 -2.57 11.75 15.15
N LEU A 124 -2.15 10.98 16.12
CA LEU A 124 -1.10 11.31 17.08
C LEU A 124 -0.03 10.23 16.98
N GLU A 125 1.17 10.59 16.59
CA GLU A 125 2.29 9.68 16.45
C GLU A 125 3.54 10.32 17.05
N ASP A 126 4.19 9.65 18.00
CA ASP A 126 5.35 10.16 18.75
C ASP A 126 5.11 11.56 19.35
N SER A 127 5.59 12.59 18.65
CA SER A 127 5.44 14.01 18.99
C SER A 127 4.55 14.77 18.02
N ASP A 128 4.09 14.14 16.96
CA ASP A 128 3.40 14.82 15.87
C ASP A 128 1.89 14.62 15.98
N VAL A 129 1.15 15.69 15.78
CA VAL A 129 -0.31 15.69 15.70
C VAL A 129 -0.73 16.10 14.30
N ALA A 130 -1.56 15.29 13.67
CA ALA A 130 -2.15 15.60 12.37
C ALA A 130 -3.67 15.53 12.44
N LEU A 131 -4.32 16.43 11.72
CA LEU A 131 -5.76 16.42 11.49
C LEU A 131 -6.01 16.57 10.00
N LEU A 132 -6.64 15.56 9.43
CA LEU A 132 -7.07 15.53 8.04
C LEU A 132 -8.59 15.69 7.99
N LEU A 133 -9.06 16.67 7.23
CA LEU A 133 -10.47 16.86 6.91
C LEU A 133 -10.69 16.57 5.44
N THR A 134 -11.58 15.65 5.14
CA THR A 134 -11.93 15.29 3.77
C THR A 134 -13.38 15.60 3.48
N GLY A 135 -13.65 15.98 2.23
CA GLY A 135 -15.01 16.14 1.73
C GLY A 135 -15.08 15.65 0.31
N SER A 136 -16.05 14.83 -0.01
CA SER A 136 -16.29 14.39 -1.39
C SER A 136 -17.78 14.39 -1.73
N GLY A 137 -18.07 14.51 -3.01
CA GLY A 137 -19.45 14.49 -3.49
C GLY A 137 -19.52 14.57 -4.99
N VAL A 138 -20.71 14.33 -5.52
CA VAL A 138 -20.97 14.33 -6.97
C VAL A 138 -21.95 15.43 -7.32
N ALA A 139 -21.56 16.29 -8.24
CA ALA A 139 -22.41 17.36 -8.76
C ALA A 139 -22.66 17.16 -10.27
N GLY A 140 -23.76 16.50 -10.60
CA GLY A 140 -24.06 16.07 -11.97
C GLY A 140 -23.16 14.92 -12.38
N ASP A 141 -22.30 15.14 -13.38
CA ASP A 141 -21.30 14.17 -13.84
C ASP A 141 -19.88 14.53 -13.36
N VAL A 142 -19.77 15.44 -12.39
CA VAL A 142 -18.48 15.92 -11.85
C VAL A 142 -18.31 15.42 -10.44
N ASP A 143 -17.24 14.69 -10.19
CA ASP A 143 -16.77 14.32 -8.87
C ASP A 143 -15.96 15.46 -8.27
N LEU A 144 -16.24 15.79 -7.03
CA LEU A 144 -15.58 16.86 -6.28
C LEU A 144 -14.97 16.29 -5.03
N GLY A 145 -13.72 16.62 -4.78
CA GLY A 145 -13.01 16.29 -3.55
C GLY A 145 -12.31 17.50 -2.96
N ILE A 146 -12.21 17.53 -1.65
CA ILE A 146 -11.38 18.48 -0.90
C ILE A 146 -10.71 17.74 0.25
N GLU A 147 -9.45 18.03 0.43
CA GLU A 147 -8.63 17.56 1.52
C GLU A 147 -7.92 18.73 2.17
N LEU A 148 -7.96 18.79 3.49
CA LEU A 148 -7.33 19.84 4.29
C LEU A 148 -6.51 19.17 5.37
N THR A 149 -5.20 19.40 5.36
CA THR A 149 -4.27 18.87 6.35
C THR A 149 -3.83 19.96 7.30
N PHE A 150 -3.89 19.63 8.58
CA PHE A 150 -3.33 20.43 9.67
C PHE A 150 -2.31 19.56 10.40
N GLY A 151 -1.13 20.09 10.63
CA GLY A 151 -0.06 19.40 11.37
C GLY A 151 0.53 20.30 12.42
N GLY A 152 1.09 19.70 13.46
CA GLY A 152 1.79 20.42 14.53
C GLY A 152 2.85 19.52 15.12
N ASP A 153 4.01 20.10 15.40
CA ASP A 153 5.11 19.45 16.11
C ASP A 153 4.84 19.53 17.63
N ASP A 154 5.45 18.66 18.43
CA ASP A 154 5.51 18.72 19.89
C ASP A 154 4.26 18.26 20.68
N ASN A 155 3.41 17.42 20.16
CA ASN A 155 2.21 16.88 20.87
C ASN A 155 1.27 17.98 21.43
N ASP A 156 1.29 19.17 20.88
CA ASP A 156 0.40 20.24 21.28
C ASP A 156 -0.76 20.39 20.29
N ILE A 157 -1.90 19.78 20.63
CA ILE A 157 -3.15 19.89 19.85
C ILE A 157 -3.56 21.35 19.61
N CYS A 158 -3.02 22.29 20.39
CA CYS A 158 -3.27 23.70 20.24
C CYS A 158 -2.42 24.37 19.14
N ASP A 159 -1.40 23.68 18.65
CA ASP A 159 -0.47 24.17 17.62
C ASP A 159 -0.70 23.49 16.26
N LEU A 160 -1.93 23.08 15.95
CA LEU A 160 -2.33 22.59 14.64
C LEU A 160 -2.33 23.75 13.64
N ASP A 161 -1.22 23.94 12.96
CA ASP A 161 -1.12 24.87 11.85
C ASP A 161 -1.61 24.24 10.54
N TRP A 162 -2.15 25.06 9.66
CA TRP A 162 -2.52 24.62 8.34
C TRP A 162 -1.26 24.19 7.55
N ALA A 163 -1.24 22.94 7.10
CA ALA A 163 -0.12 22.38 6.36
C ALA A 163 -0.37 22.43 4.84
N ASP A 164 -1.45 21.82 4.38
CA ASP A 164 -1.77 21.74 2.95
C ASP A 164 -3.28 21.65 2.69
N MET A 165 -3.65 21.87 1.43
CA MET A 165 -4.99 21.68 0.90
C MET A 165 -4.90 21.13 -0.52
N GLU A 166 -5.65 20.08 -0.79
CA GLU A 166 -5.88 19.59 -2.14
C GLU A 166 -7.35 19.69 -2.52
N ILE A 167 -7.60 20.12 -3.75
CA ILE A 167 -8.93 20.14 -4.37
C ILE A 167 -8.87 19.24 -5.59
N THR A 168 -9.69 18.20 -5.61
CA THR A 168 -9.80 17.27 -6.74
C THR A 168 -11.10 17.45 -7.50
N LEU A 169 -11.02 17.35 -8.82
CA LEU A 169 -12.14 17.43 -9.75
C LEU A 169 -12.03 16.27 -10.73
N GLY A 170 -13.00 15.36 -10.72
CA GLY A 170 -13.10 14.26 -11.67
C GLY A 170 -14.28 14.48 -12.61
N PHE A 171 -14.09 14.35 -13.91
CA PHE A 171 -15.19 14.47 -14.87
C PHE A 171 -14.97 13.58 -16.09
N PRO A 172 -16.05 12.96 -16.61
CA PRO A 172 -15.96 12.16 -17.82
C PRO A 172 -15.71 13.06 -19.04
N PHE A 173 -14.67 12.74 -19.81
CA PHE A 173 -14.36 13.43 -21.04
C PHE A 173 -14.25 12.44 -22.21
N CYS A 174 -15.22 12.48 -23.10
CA CYS A 174 -15.35 11.52 -24.21
C CYS A 174 -15.49 10.07 -23.74
N CYS A 175 -14.41 9.34 -23.64
CA CYS A 175 -14.34 7.92 -23.25
C CYS A 175 -13.26 7.66 -22.20
N THR A 176 -12.78 8.69 -21.53
CA THR A 176 -11.81 8.64 -20.43
C THR A 176 -12.32 9.45 -19.24
N LEU A 177 -11.83 9.14 -18.06
CA LEU A 177 -11.97 10.00 -16.88
C LEU A 177 -10.82 11.00 -16.91
N LEU A 178 -11.13 12.27 -16.72
CA LEU A 178 -10.16 13.35 -16.57
C LEU A 178 -10.23 13.85 -15.14
N GLU A 179 -9.11 13.83 -14.47
CA GLU A 179 -8.99 14.32 -13.11
C GLU A 179 -8.10 15.56 -13.08
N ALA A 180 -8.40 16.48 -12.18
CA ALA A 180 -7.56 17.63 -11.90
C ALA A 180 -7.39 17.73 -10.39
N ALA A 181 -6.16 17.80 -9.91
CA ALA A 181 -5.82 18.06 -8.53
C ALA A 181 -5.12 19.42 -8.44
N ILE A 182 -5.52 20.25 -7.49
CA ILE A 182 -4.91 21.55 -7.22
C ILE A 182 -4.43 21.53 -5.79
N SER A 183 -3.12 21.67 -5.59
CA SER A 183 -2.49 21.60 -4.29
C SER A 183 -1.98 22.95 -3.83
N PHE A 184 -2.13 23.20 -2.56
CA PHE A 184 -1.65 24.40 -1.87
C PHE A 184 -0.93 23.95 -0.59
N ASP A 185 0.21 24.54 -0.32
CA ASP A 185 0.95 24.40 0.93
C ASP A 185 0.87 25.67 1.79
N CYS A 186 1.56 25.70 2.91
CA CYS A 186 1.61 26.87 3.80
C CYS A 186 2.21 28.13 3.14
N ASP A 187 2.98 27.96 2.06
CA ASP A 187 3.57 29.06 1.26
C ASP A 187 2.64 29.50 0.10
N GLY A 188 1.57 28.79 -0.15
CA GLY A 188 0.51 29.12 -1.12
C GLY A 188 0.30 28.02 -2.18
N PHE A 189 0.17 28.42 -3.45
CA PHE A 189 -0.06 27.47 -4.55
C PHE A 189 1.20 26.63 -4.82
N GLU A 190 1.05 25.33 -4.79
CA GLU A 190 2.12 24.36 -5.06
C GLU A 190 2.09 23.89 -6.51
N ASN A 191 1.04 23.18 -6.89
CA ASN A 191 0.89 22.64 -8.24
C ASN A 191 -0.57 22.47 -8.69
N ILE A 192 -0.73 22.18 -9.98
CA ILE A 192 -1.94 21.62 -10.55
C ILE A 192 -1.57 20.44 -11.44
N VAL A 193 -2.19 19.30 -11.19
CA VAL A 193 -1.98 18.05 -11.92
C VAL A 193 -3.27 17.69 -12.66
N PHE A 194 -3.15 17.39 -13.95
CA PHE A 194 -4.22 16.81 -14.75
C PHE A 194 -3.85 15.38 -15.10
N THR A 195 -4.72 14.44 -14.78
CA THR A 195 -4.56 13.02 -15.08
C THR A 195 -5.66 12.56 -16.02
N ALA A 196 -5.31 11.81 -17.03
CA ALA A 196 -6.26 11.19 -17.93
C ALA A 196 -5.85 9.73 -18.14
N GLU A 197 -6.72 8.81 -17.78
CA GLU A 197 -6.46 7.39 -17.85
C GLU A 197 -7.26 6.73 -18.99
N GLY A 198 -6.69 5.70 -19.58
CA GLY A 198 -7.38 4.87 -20.55
C GLY A 198 -7.67 5.58 -21.88
N ILE A 199 -6.82 6.52 -22.31
CA ILE A 199 -7.00 7.23 -23.60
C ILE A 199 -6.76 6.27 -24.74
N ALA A 200 -7.83 5.74 -25.33
CA ALA A 200 -7.75 4.88 -26.51
C ALA A 200 -7.34 5.69 -27.74
N ILE A 201 -6.33 5.25 -28.47
CA ILE A 201 -5.89 5.87 -29.72
C ILE A 201 -6.58 5.18 -30.92
N PRO A 202 -7.61 5.77 -31.54
CA PRO A 202 -8.44 5.10 -32.53
C PRO A 202 -7.68 4.62 -33.79
N SER A 203 -6.55 5.27 -34.10
CA SER A 203 -5.71 4.94 -35.26
C SER A 203 -4.72 3.81 -35.01
N ILE A 204 -4.52 3.42 -33.77
CA ILE A 204 -3.64 2.34 -33.35
C ILE A 204 -4.43 1.40 -32.45
N PRO A 205 -5.02 0.32 -33.00
CA PRO A 205 -5.75 -0.65 -32.21
C PRO A 205 -4.87 -1.19 -31.06
N TYR A 206 -5.50 -1.40 -29.91
CA TYR A 206 -4.86 -1.91 -28.70
C TYR A 206 -3.92 -0.94 -27.95
N LEU A 207 -3.66 0.27 -28.47
CA LEU A 207 -2.88 1.28 -27.76
C LEU A 207 -3.81 2.09 -26.84
N VAL A 208 -3.53 2.05 -25.57
CA VAL A 208 -4.10 2.91 -24.52
C VAL A 208 -2.97 3.76 -23.97
N VAL A 209 -3.24 5.02 -23.68
CA VAL A 209 -2.25 5.95 -23.12
C VAL A 209 -2.82 6.59 -21.88
N ASP A 210 -2.11 6.49 -20.78
CA ASP A 210 -2.34 7.32 -19.61
C ASP A 210 -1.45 8.56 -19.72
N ALA A 211 -1.96 9.70 -19.27
CA ALA A 211 -1.27 10.96 -19.38
C ALA A 211 -1.39 11.74 -18.06
N THR A 212 -0.29 12.21 -17.54
CA THR A 212 -0.22 13.11 -16.40
C THR A 212 0.48 14.39 -16.80
N LEU A 213 -0.19 15.53 -16.65
CA LEU A 213 0.32 16.86 -16.96
C LEU A 213 0.34 17.69 -15.68
N GLU A 214 1.52 18.03 -15.22
CA GLU A 214 1.73 18.81 -14.00
C GLU A 214 2.24 20.22 -14.32
N PHE A 215 1.77 21.19 -13.56
CA PHE A 215 2.22 22.56 -13.57
C PHE A 215 2.56 23.00 -12.15
N THR A 216 3.78 23.40 -11.91
CA THR A 216 4.20 24.13 -10.71
C THR A 216 4.39 25.61 -11.02
N LEU A 217 4.78 26.42 -10.07
CA LEU A 217 5.14 27.82 -10.32
C LEU A 217 6.35 27.96 -11.28
N GLN A 218 7.17 26.94 -11.41
CA GLN A 218 8.46 27.02 -12.12
C GLN A 218 8.59 25.99 -13.25
N THR A 219 7.86 24.87 -13.17
CA THR A 219 8.03 23.74 -14.09
C THR A 219 6.72 23.29 -14.70
N LYS A 220 6.81 22.60 -15.80
CA LYS A 220 5.73 21.84 -16.43
C LYS A 220 6.30 20.47 -16.77
N SER A 221 5.58 19.42 -16.43
CA SER A 221 5.93 18.08 -16.81
C SER A 221 4.75 17.40 -17.52
N LEU A 222 5.03 16.52 -18.44
CA LEU A 222 4.07 15.66 -19.09
C LEU A 222 4.64 14.25 -19.11
N VAL A 223 3.99 13.35 -18.42
CA VAL A 223 4.30 11.92 -18.42
C VAL A 223 3.26 11.22 -19.28
N LEU A 224 3.70 10.38 -20.22
CA LEU A 224 2.85 9.52 -21.01
C LEU A 224 3.26 8.08 -20.76
N SER A 225 2.29 7.24 -20.40
CA SER A 225 2.46 5.80 -20.17
C SER A 225 1.63 5.05 -21.20
N PRO A 226 2.17 4.79 -22.39
CA PRO A 226 1.47 3.99 -23.39
C PRO A 226 1.53 2.51 -23.02
N SER A 227 0.39 1.84 -23.05
CA SER A 227 0.24 0.42 -22.88
C SER A 227 -0.39 -0.22 -24.12
N PHE A 228 -0.02 -1.47 -24.43
CA PHE A 228 -0.56 -2.20 -25.56
C PHE A 228 -1.32 -3.43 -25.07
N ASP A 229 -2.64 -3.35 -25.09
CA ASP A 229 -3.51 -4.50 -24.82
C ASP A 229 -3.79 -5.26 -26.09
N PHE A 230 -3.17 -6.43 -26.27
CA PHE A 230 -3.38 -7.27 -27.43
C PHE A 230 -4.60 -8.19 -27.30
N GLY A 231 -5.39 -8.07 -26.25
CA GLY A 231 -6.56 -8.91 -25.99
C GLY A 231 -6.23 -10.38 -25.71
N LEU A 232 -5.01 -10.65 -25.29
CA LEU A 232 -4.50 -11.99 -24.93
C LEU A 232 -4.10 -12.04 -23.45
N GLU A 233 -4.69 -11.17 -22.61
CA GLU A 233 -4.28 -11.03 -21.21
C GLU A 233 -2.78 -10.70 -21.05
N ALA A 234 -2.23 -10.03 -22.05
CA ALA A 234 -0.83 -9.60 -22.10
C ALA A 234 -0.77 -8.08 -22.33
N CYS A 235 -0.09 -7.38 -21.43
CA CYS A 235 0.15 -5.94 -21.50
C CYS A 235 1.64 -5.68 -21.68
N ILE A 236 1.98 -4.72 -22.54
CA ILE A 236 3.34 -4.18 -22.65
C ILE A 236 3.29 -2.72 -22.29
N ASP A 237 3.99 -2.36 -21.22
CA ASP A 237 4.10 -1.00 -20.71
C ASP A 237 5.41 -0.39 -21.14
N LEU A 238 5.37 0.85 -21.60
CA LEU A 238 6.55 1.66 -21.90
C LEU A 238 6.54 2.85 -20.94
N TYR A 239 7.54 2.96 -20.11
CA TYR A 239 7.72 4.08 -19.19
C TYR A 239 8.49 5.19 -19.91
N ILE A 240 7.80 6.30 -20.20
CA ILE A 240 8.35 7.44 -20.94
C ILE A 240 8.15 8.69 -20.12
N ASP A 241 9.24 9.37 -19.76
CA ASP A 241 9.20 10.71 -19.19
C ASP A 241 9.36 11.79 -20.28
N LEU A 242 8.45 12.77 -20.25
CA LEU A 242 8.49 13.97 -21.09
C LEU A 242 8.59 15.19 -20.19
N SER A 243 9.78 15.64 -19.92
CA SER A 243 10.00 16.82 -19.08
C SER A 243 10.09 18.12 -19.87
N SER A 244 9.60 19.18 -19.27
CA SER A 244 9.62 20.54 -19.83
C SER A 244 9.90 21.55 -18.73
N THR A 245 10.89 22.40 -18.92
CA THR A 245 11.13 23.54 -18.04
C THR A 245 10.59 24.83 -18.66
N GLY A 246 10.02 25.69 -17.85
CA GLY A 246 9.54 27.00 -18.30
C GLY A 246 8.43 27.56 -17.42
N GLY A 247 8.43 28.87 -17.18
CA GLY A 247 7.50 29.53 -16.27
C GLY A 247 6.02 29.27 -16.61
N VAL A 248 5.23 29.08 -15.59
CA VAL A 248 3.78 28.97 -15.67
C VAL A 248 3.19 30.37 -15.82
N GLY A 249 2.89 30.76 -17.04
CA GLY A 249 2.25 32.04 -17.30
C GLY A 249 1.33 31.96 -18.52
N PRO A 250 0.28 32.78 -18.61
CA PRO A 250 -0.55 32.83 -19.79
C PRO A 250 0.29 33.08 -21.03
N GLY A 251 0.33 32.13 -21.97
CA GLY A 251 1.10 32.23 -23.20
C GLY A 251 2.53 31.67 -23.14
N SER A 252 2.99 31.12 -22.02
CA SER A 252 4.24 30.34 -22.03
C SER A 252 4.03 29.03 -22.78
N PRO A 253 4.73 28.76 -23.89
CA PRO A 253 4.58 27.50 -24.59
C PRO A 253 5.07 26.36 -23.71
N LEU A 254 4.40 25.22 -23.81
CA LEU A 254 4.95 23.95 -23.31
C LEU A 254 6.20 23.68 -24.17
N SER A 255 7.38 23.87 -23.62
CA SER A 255 8.64 23.49 -24.31
C SER A 255 8.99 22.09 -23.88
N LEU A 256 9.06 21.17 -24.82
CA LEU A 256 9.55 19.82 -24.57
C LEU A 256 11.09 19.88 -24.50
N ASP A 257 11.64 19.66 -23.31
CA ASP A 257 13.09 19.72 -23.09
C ASP A 257 13.76 18.36 -23.25
N SER A 258 13.08 17.28 -22.83
CA SER A 258 13.58 15.92 -23.02
C SER A 258 12.45 14.91 -23.21
N ILE A 259 12.78 13.84 -23.90
CA ILE A 259 12.00 12.61 -23.97
C ILE A 259 12.94 11.50 -23.52
N THR A 260 12.61 10.83 -22.44
CA THR A 260 13.42 9.75 -21.89
C THR A 260 12.56 8.49 -21.79
N ILE A 261 13.04 7.38 -22.36
CA ILE A 261 12.46 6.07 -22.11
C ILE A 261 13.12 5.53 -20.86
N GLU A 262 12.36 5.33 -19.81
CA GLU A 262 12.88 4.94 -18.50
C GLU A 262 12.78 3.44 -18.23
N GLY A 263 11.93 2.73 -18.95
CA GLY A 263 11.77 1.30 -18.74
C GLY A 263 10.78 0.64 -19.71
N ILE A 264 10.69 -0.67 -19.59
CA ILE A 264 9.75 -1.51 -20.30
C ILE A 264 9.24 -2.60 -19.35
N GLY A 265 7.93 -2.83 -19.37
CA GLY A 265 7.24 -3.88 -18.65
C GLY A 265 6.51 -4.83 -19.61
N LEU A 266 6.41 -6.08 -19.23
CA LEU A 266 5.57 -7.10 -19.86
C LEU A 266 4.86 -7.84 -18.73
N SER A 267 3.54 -7.91 -18.79
CA SER A 267 2.72 -8.79 -17.95
C SER A 267 1.87 -9.68 -18.85
N CYS A 268 1.80 -10.96 -18.55
CA CYS A 268 1.05 -11.91 -19.37
C CYS A 268 0.45 -13.01 -18.48
N ASP A 269 -0.88 -13.16 -18.58
CA ASP A 269 -1.60 -14.25 -17.93
C ASP A 269 -1.70 -15.46 -18.86
N ILE A 270 -1.20 -16.58 -18.38
CA ILE A 270 -1.21 -17.88 -19.10
C ILE A 270 -1.97 -18.89 -18.25
N GLY A 271 -3.29 -18.91 -18.37
CA GLY A 271 -4.16 -19.74 -17.54
C GLY A 271 -4.09 -19.31 -16.08
N ALA A 272 -3.65 -20.21 -15.21
CA ALA A 272 -3.56 -19.95 -13.76
C ALA A 272 -2.22 -19.31 -13.32
N VAL A 273 -1.43 -18.81 -14.26
CA VAL A 273 -0.08 -18.30 -13.99
C VAL A 273 0.09 -16.93 -14.63
N THR A 274 0.60 -15.98 -13.88
CA THR A 274 1.04 -14.66 -14.36
C THR A 274 2.55 -14.66 -14.55
N PHE A 275 3.01 -14.29 -15.72
CA PHE A 275 4.41 -13.99 -15.98
C PHE A 275 4.61 -12.48 -16.04
N THR A 276 5.61 -11.96 -15.32
CA THR A 276 5.98 -10.55 -15.32
C THR A 276 7.46 -10.41 -15.67
N ALA A 277 7.77 -9.51 -16.58
CA ALA A 277 9.13 -9.08 -16.87
C ALA A 277 9.16 -7.55 -16.83
N LEU A 278 10.07 -6.97 -16.07
CA LEU A 278 10.18 -5.53 -15.91
C LEU A 278 11.65 -5.12 -15.88
N SER A 279 12.01 -4.18 -16.75
CA SER A 279 13.34 -3.56 -16.78
C SER A 279 13.15 -2.05 -16.70
N PHE A 280 13.80 -1.42 -15.74
CA PHE A 280 13.74 0.02 -15.51
C PHE A 280 15.17 0.58 -15.37
N TRP A 281 15.48 1.65 -16.10
CA TRP A 281 16.80 2.27 -16.13
C TRP A 281 16.78 3.80 -16.03
N GLY A 282 15.59 4.36 -15.80
CA GLY A 282 15.40 5.80 -15.62
C GLY A 282 15.75 6.29 -14.22
N ASP A 283 15.75 7.59 -14.06
CA ASP A 283 15.98 8.25 -12.76
C ASP A 283 14.69 8.40 -11.93
N GLY A 284 13.54 8.04 -12.51
CA GLY A 284 12.22 8.15 -11.87
C GLY A 284 11.95 7.06 -10.83
N THR A 285 10.72 7.06 -10.33
CA THR A 285 10.27 6.03 -9.38
C THR A 285 10.10 4.69 -10.08
N LYS A 286 10.77 3.66 -9.58
CA LYS A 286 10.67 2.31 -10.12
C LYS A 286 9.26 1.76 -9.96
N PRO A 287 8.65 1.20 -11.02
CA PRO A 287 7.29 0.67 -10.97
C PRO A 287 7.22 -0.77 -10.48
N GLY A 288 6.01 -1.20 -10.09
CA GLY A 288 5.65 -2.60 -9.85
C GLY A 288 6.58 -3.33 -8.88
N LEU A 289 7.04 -4.51 -9.25
CA LEU A 289 7.91 -5.37 -8.44
C LEU A 289 9.29 -4.77 -8.15
N LEU A 290 9.70 -3.71 -8.85
CA LEU A 290 10.96 -3.00 -8.60
C LEU A 290 10.80 -1.86 -7.60
N ALA A 291 9.58 -1.47 -7.25
CA ALA A 291 9.31 -0.35 -6.34
C ALA A 291 9.97 -0.58 -4.96
N GLY A 292 10.73 0.41 -4.49
CA GLY A 292 11.41 0.33 -3.18
C GLY A 292 12.57 -0.65 -3.11
N THR A 293 12.92 -1.33 -4.22
CA THR A 293 14.04 -2.29 -4.25
C THR A 293 15.31 -1.69 -4.84
N PRO A 294 16.50 -2.24 -4.56
CA PRO A 294 17.73 -1.83 -5.24
C PRO A 294 17.84 -2.33 -6.69
N TYR A 295 17.00 -3.30 -7.09
CA TYR A 295 17.08 -3.99 -8.38
C TYR A 295 16.54 -3.13 -9.52
N TRP A 296 17.03 -3.37 -10.75
CA TRP A 296 16.64 -2.64 -11.96
C TRP A 296 15.90 -3.50 -12.97
N GLU A 297 15.94 -4.81 -12.79
CA GLU A 297 15.26 -5.76 -13.65
C GLU A 297 14.72 -6.92 -12.82
N VAL A 298 13.55 -7.44 -13.19
CA VAL A 298 12.93 -8.61 -12.56
C VAL A 298 12.19 -9.44 -13.60
N TYR A 299 12.31 -10.75 -13.47
CA TYR A 299 11.45 -11.74 -14.13
C TYR A 299 10.77 -12.55 -13.04
N ALA A 300 9.44 -12.55 -13.07
CA ALA A 300 8.65 -13.23 -12.05
C ALA A 300 7.58 -14.13 -12.68
N ILE A 301 7.25 -15.20 -11.97
CA ILE A 301 6.13 -16.08 -12.29
C ILE A 301 5.37 -16.30 -11.00
N SER A 302 4.07 -16.00 -11.00
CA SER A 302 3.20 -16.19 -9.85
C SER A 302 1.94 -16.98 -10.19
N SER A 303 1.34 -17.61 -9.18
CA SER A 303 -0.01 -18.16 -9.33
C SER A 303 -1.03 -17.02 -9.24
N ASN A 304 -2.00 -17.00 -10.16
CA ASN A 304 -3.10 -16.03 -10.09
C ASN A 304 -4.34 -16.65 -9.40
N GLU A 305 -5.38 -15.82 -9.22
CA GLU A 305 -6.63 -16.22 -8.53
C GLU A 305 -7.37 -17.37 -9.23
N GLU A 306 -7.13 -17.59 -10.52
CA GLU A 306 -7.71 -18.69 -11.30
C GLU A 306 -6.92 -20.01 -11.19
N SER A 307 -6.03 -20.12 -10.20
CA SER A 307 -5.18 -21.30 -10.02
C SER A 307 -5.98 -22.59 -10.07
N CYS A 308 -5.66 -23.43 -11.04
CA CYS A 308 -6.27 -24.76 -11.22
C CYS A 308 -5.96 -25.73 -10.07
N CYS A 309 -5.05 -25.37 -9.18
CA CYS A 309 -4.51 -26.25 -8.13
C CYS A 309 -5.20 -26.05 -6.77
N GLY A 310 -6.26 -25.24 -6.71
CA GLY A 310 -7.03 -25.01 -5.48
C GLY A 310 -6.19 -24.25 -4.42
N PRO A 311 -5.93 -24.86 -3.27
CA PRO A 311 -5.29 -24.18 -2.14
C PRO A 311 -3.76 -23.98 -2.28
N PHE A 312 -3.21 -24.09 -3.48
CA PHE A 312 -1.78 -23.95 -3.73
C PHE A 312 -1.46 -22.66 -4.46
N GLY A 313 -0.64 -21.81 -3.85
CA GLY A 313 -0.09 -20.59 -4.42
C GLY A 313 1.43 -20.68 -4.51
N PHE A 314 2.02 -19.99 -5.46
CA PHE A 314 3.47 -19.82 -5.54
C PHE A 314 3.81 -18.48 -6.20
N ASP A 315 4.98 -17.95 -5.82
CA ASP A 315 5.64 -16.80 -6.39
C ASP A 315 7.12 -17.14 -6.58
N LEU A 316 7.68 -16.81 -7.72
CA LEU A 316 9.09 -16.96 -8.02
C LEU A 316 9.58 -15.70 -8.73
N GLY A 317 10.48 -14.96 -8.12
CA GLY A 317 11.13 -13.77 -8.65
C GLY A 317 12.63 -13.98 -8.88
N VAL A 318 13.15 -13.48 -9.99
CA VAL A 318 14.58 -13.42 -10.29
C VAL A 318 14.93 -11.96 -10.55
N TYR A 319 15.79 -11.39 -9.73
CA TYR A 319 16.12 -9.97 -9.70
C TYR A 319 17.57 -9.72 -10.11
N PHE A 320 17.79 -8.56 -10.74
CA PHE A 320 19.09 -8.13 -11.26
C PHE A 320 19.41 -6.74 -10.74
N LEU A 321 20.62 -6.57 -10.19
CA LEU A 321 21.06 -5.30 -9.59
C LEU A 321 21.45 -4.25 -10.63
N ASP A 322 21.94 -4.67 -11.81
CA ASP A 322 22.34 -3.79 -12.89
C ASP A 322 21.54 -4.04 -14.17
N ALA A 323 20.89 -2.99 -14.68
CA ALA A 323 20.24 -3.02 -15.98
C ALA A 323 21.27 -2.61 -17.04
N GLY A 324 22.02 -3.55 -17.58
CA GLY A 324 22.69 -3.31 -18.85
C GLY A 324 24.15 -3.67 -19.02
N ASP A 325 24.91 -4.02 -17.99
CA ASP A 325 26.32 -4.37 -18.15
C ASP A 325 26.58 -5.86 -18.40
N MET A 326 25.72 -6.74 -17.94
CA MET A 326 25.75 -8.16 -18.28
C MET A 326 24.34 -8.74 -18.39
N LEU A 327 23.99 -9.27 -19.54
CA LEU A 327 22.84 -10.17 -19.71
C LEU A 327 23.00 -11.35 -18.73
N PHE A 328 22.06 -11.47 -17.75
CA PHE A 328 22.00 -12.59 -16.79
C PHE A 328 22.91 -12.51 -15.55
N ASP A 329 23.25 -11.33 -15.07
CA ASP A 329 23.87 -11.21 -13.74
C ASP A 329 22.77 -11.25 -12.64
N VAL A 330 22.32 -12.47 -12.36
CA VAL A 330 21.27 -12.72 -11.35
C VAL A 330 21.81 -12.36 -9.97
N SER A 331 21.17 -11.43 -9.30
CA SER A 331 21.57 -10.97 -7.97
C SER A 331 20.77 -11.65 -6.86
N LEU A 332 19.45 -11.85 -7.07
CA LEU A 332 18.55 -12.45 -6.11
C LEU A 332 17.60 -13.44 -6.79
N ILE A 333 17.33 -14.55 -6.14
CA ILE A 333 16.21 -15.45 -6.41
C ILE A 333 15.35 -15.51 -5.16
N ASP A 334 14.08 -15.19 -5.31
CA ASP A 334 13.07 -15.24 -4.28
C ASP A 334 11.97 -16.21 -4.70
N ALA A 335 11.58 -17.13 -3.81
CA ALA A 335 10.59 -18.14 -4.11
C ALA A 335 9.71 -18.42 -2.89
N ASP A 336 8.41 -18.22 -3.05
CA ASP A 336 7.40 -18.46 -2.04
C ASP A 336 6.40 -19.52 -2.48
N VAL A 337 5.96 -20.33 -1.52
CA VAL A 337 4.93 -21.34 -1.70
C VAL A 337 3.93 -21.25 -0.56
N THR A 338 2.66 -21.16 -0.91
CA THR A 338 1.53 -21.17 0.03
C THR A 338 0.67 -22.40 -0.20
N LEU A 339 0.34 -23.12 0.86
CA LEU A 339 -0.49 -24.30 0.81
C LEU A 339 -1.59 -24.26 1.89
N GLN A 340 -2.85 -24.11 1.48
CA GLN A 340 -3.98 -24.26 2.38
C GLN A 340 -4.28 -25.74 2.61
N VAL A 341 -3.83 -26.27 3.73
CA VAL A 341 -4.00 -27.70 4.11
C VAL A 341 -5.43 -28.00 4.59
N ALA A 342 -6.07 -27.02 5.21
CA ALA A 342 -7.46 -27.07 5.66
C ALA A 342 -8.06 -25.66 5.59
N PRO A 343 -9.40 -25.49 5.61
CA PRO A 343 -10.02 -24.15 5.53
C PRO A 343 -9.55 -23.16 6.59
N GLN A 344 -8.97 -23.65 7.68
CA GLN A 344 -8.51 -22.86 8.82
C GLN A 344 -7.01 -22.97 9.04
N PHE A 345 -6.28 -23.63 8.14
CA PHE A 345 -4.84 -23.84 8.29
C PHE A 345 -4.11 -23.69 6.96
N THR A 346 -3.27 -22.67 6.89
CA THR A 346 -2.40 -22.39 5.74
C THR A 346 -0.94 -22.55 6.16
N PHE A 347 -0.14 -23.19 5.32
CA PHE A 347 1.29 -23.36 5.48
C PHE A 347 2.02 -22.53 4.41
N ASN A 348 3.05 -21.79 4.82
CA ASN A 348 3.87 -20.97 3.96
C ASN A 348 5.33 -21.44 4.01
N MET A 349 6.01 -21.37 2.89
CA MET A 349 7.44 -21.66 2.80
C MET A 349 8.07 -20.67 1.82
N GLY A 350 9.10 -19.95 2.26
CA GLY A 350 9.88 -19.01 1.47
C GLY A 350 11.36 -19.41 1.40
N LEU A 351 12.00 -19.01 0.31
CA LEU A 351 13.42 -19.25 0.05
C LEU A 351 14.01 -18.04 -0.65
N GLU A 352 15.02 -17.42 -0.06
CA GLU A 352 15.79 -16.35 -0.65
C GLU A 352 17.24 -16.77 -0.89
N ILE A 353 17.73 -16.61 -2.11
CA ILE A 353 19.10 -16.93 -2.50
C ILE A 353 19.76 -15.66 -3.04
N ASN A 354 20.77 -15.16 -2.35
CA ASN A 354 21.67 -14.16 -2.90
C ASN A 354 22.73 -14.84 -3.77
N VAL A 355 22.62 -14.61 -5.08
CA VAL A 355 23.49 -15.30 -6.06
C VAL A 355 24.90 -14.74 -6.06
N GLU A 356 25.09 -13.44 -5.83
CA GLU A 356 26.39 -12.80 -5.75
C GLU A 356 27.25 -13.38 -4.62
N MET A 357 26.63 -13.65 -3.48
CA MET A 357 27.29 -14.31 -2.36
C MET A 357 27.37 -15.82 -2.53
N GLY A 358 26.64 -16.39 -3.48
CA GLY A 358 26.51 -17.84 -3.69
C GLY A 358 25.89 -18.55 -2.50
N ALA A 359 24.98 -17.88 -1.79
CA ALA A 359 24.48 -18.32 -0.50
C ALA A 359 22.96 -18.21 -0.40
N LEU A 360 22.36 -19.17 0.27
CA LEU A 360 21.00 -19.08 0.80
C LEU A 360 21.01 -18.05 1.92
N THR A 361 20.27 -16.95 1.75
CA THR A 361 20.21 -15.85 2.71
C THR A 361 19.09 -16.04 3.70
N GLU A 362 17.96 -16.59 3.24
CA GLU A 362 16.80 -16.78 4.07
C GLU A 362 16.06 -18.07 3.72
N TRP A 363 15.51 -18.72 4.73
CA TRP A 363 14.53 -19.78 4.60
C TRP A 363 13.40 -19.52 5.59
N LEU A 364 12.21 -19.24 5.06
CA LEU A 364 11.00 -18.98 5.81
C LEU A 364 10.14 -20.24 5.91
N ILE A 365 9.63 -20.54 7.08
CA ILE A 365 8.58 -21.54 7.30
C ILE A 365 7.51 -20.89 8.17
N GLY A 366 6.30 -20.75 7.64
CA GLY A 366 5.20 -20.13 8.34
C GLY A 366 3.94 -20.96 8.37
N PHE A 367 3.05 -20.63 9.28
CA PHE A 367 1.70 -21.15 9.30
C PHE A 367 0.71 -20.12 9.82
N LEU A 368 -0.48 -20.12 9.24
CA LEU A 368 -1.63 -19.32 9.65
C LEU A 368 -2.76 -20.25 10.14
N VAL A 369 -3.30 -19.98 11.32
CA VAL A 369 -4.48 -20.65 11.88
C VAL A 369 -5.58 -19.61 12.10
N GLU A 370 -6.74 -19.86 11.54
CA GLU A 370 -7.94 -19.00 11.69
C GLU A 370 -9.02 -19.72 12.51
N TRP A 371 -9.80 -19.01 13.38
CA TRP A 371 -10.91 -19.54 14.15
C TRP A 371 -12.09 -18.58 14.32
#